data_0a00d61e795e91e73cc4b5c599ef0f3a
#
_entry.id   0a00d61e795e91e73cc4b5c599ef0f3a
#
_cell.length_a   1.000
_cell.length_b   1.000
_cell.length_c   1.000
_cell.angle_alpha   90.00
_cell.angle_beta   90.00
_cell.angle_gamma   90.00
#
_symmetry.space_group_name_H-M   'P 1'
#
loop_
_entity.id
_entity.type
_entity.pdbx_description
1 polymer ?
#
loop_
_entity_poly.entity_id
_entity_poly.type
_entity_poly.pdbx_seq_one_letter_code
_entity_poly.pdbx_strand_id
1 'polypeptide(L)'
;MTARFAHTLPWGTEIVDDGARFRLWAPDQKSVSLLTDKGKSIPMAKTYDGWFETLTDAVSVGDGYQYVLNEGLAVPDPAARAQIGDVHGPSRLVDPKSYAWRTPNWKGRPWHEAILYELHTGTYSVEGTFNAIARDLDRLVDVGVTAIELLPVAQFGGNRGWGYDGVLLYAPHVAYGGPEGLKRLIDACHEREIMVLMDVVYNL
;
A
#
# COMPACT_ATOMS: atom_id res chain seq x y z
N MET A 1 -2.04 -17.47 -13.98
CA MET A 1 -1.88 -16.26 -14.83
C MET A 1 -0.96 -15.31 -14.06
N THR A 2 0.16 -14.90 -14.65
CA THR A 2 1.06 -13.92 -14.03
C THR A 2 0.32 -12.58 -13.92
N ALA A 3 0.33 -11.98 -12.75
CA ALA A 3 -0.33 -10.70 -12.52
C ALA A 3 0.27 -9.62 -13.43
N ARG A 4 -0.50 -9.20 -14.42
CA ARG A 4 -0.07 -8.29 -15.50
C ARG A 4 0.32 -6.90 -15.01
N PHE A 5 -0.10 -6.54 -13.79
CA PHE A 5 -0.01 -5.18 -13.24
C PHE A 5 0.89 -5.08 -12.00
N ALA A 6 1.65 -6.13 -11.65
CA ALA A 6 2.61 -6.06 -10.58
C ALA A 6 3.99 -5.71 -11.12
N HIS A 7 4.59 -4.65 -10.58
CA HIS A 7 5.93 -4.19 -10.94
C HIS A 7 6.97 -4.74 -9.96
N THR A 8 8.14 -5.10 -10.47
CA THR A 8 9.32 -5.37 -9.64
C THR A 8 9.89 -4.04 -9.16
N LEU A 9 10.09 -3.91 -7.84
CA LEU A 9 10.68 -2.73 -7.24
C LEU A 9 12.11 -3.03 -6.79
N PRO A 10 13.05 -2.10 -7.00
CA PRO A 10 14.44 -2.27 -6.54
C PRO A 10 14.62 -2.07 -5.04
N TRP A 11 13.58 -1.64 -4.32
CA TRP A 11 13.55 -1.39 -2.87
C TRP A 11 12.33 -2.00 -2.21
N GLY A 12 12.35 -2.08 -0.86
CA GLY A 12 11.28 -2.69 -0.09
C GLY A 12 11.31 -4.21 -0.20
N THR A 13 10.14 -4.81 -0.13
CA THR A 13 9.99 -6.27 -0.13
C THR A 13 9.67 -6.82 -1.52
N GLU A 14 10.21 -8.01 -1.81
CA GLU A 14 9.89 -8.77 -3.02
C GLU A 14 9.77 -10.25 -2.67
N ILE A 15 8.68 -10.88 -3.14
CA ILE A 15 8.51 -12.34 -3.02
C ILE A 15 9.31 -13.01 -4.14
N VAL A 16 10.14 -13.97 -3.75
CA VAL A 16 10.97 -14.78 -4.64
C VAL A 16 10.77 -16.27 -4.32
N ASP A 17 11.32 -17.18 -5.14
CA ASP A 17 11.10 -18.61 -5.03
C ASP A 17 11.53 -19.17 -3.64
N ASP A 18 12.61 -18.65 -3.06
CA ASP A 18 13.18 -19.11 -1.80
C ASP A 18 12.72 -18.28 -0.57
N GLY A 19 11.63 -17.50 -0.68
CA GLY A 19 11.10 -16.69 0.42
C GLY A 19 10.81 -15.24 0.04
N ALA A 20 11.26 -14.30 0.87
CA ALA A 20 11.10 -12.88 0.61
C ALA A 20 12.43 -12.14 0.76
N ARG A 21 12.71 -11.26 -0.17
CA ARG A 21 13.83 -10.31 -0.12
C ARG A 21 13.37 -9.02 0.53
N PHE A 22 14.18 -8.51 1.46
CA PHE A 22 13.97 -7.24 2.17
C PHE A 22 15.13 -6.32 1.87
N ARG A 23 14.86 -5.08 1.47
CA ARG A 23 15.86 -4.06 1.16
C ARG A 23 15.52 -2.74 1.81
N LEU A 24 16.50 -2.14 2.49
CA LEU A 24 16.38 -0.82 3.11
C LEU A 24 17.60 0.02 2.72
N TRP A 25 17.38 1.24 2.27
CA TRP A 25 18.42 2.23 2.12
C TRP A 25 18.57 3.03 3.42
N ALA A 26 19.73 2.89 4.07
CA ALA A 26 20.00 3.52 5.35
C ALA A 26 21.53 3.80 5.47
N PRO A 27 22.06 4.76 4.69
CA PRO A 27 23.50 4.95 4.51
C PRO A 27 24.23 5.24 5.82
N ASP A 28 23.60 5.96 6.76
CA ASP A 28 24.20 6.34 8.04
C ASP A 28 24.20 5.23 9.09
N GLN A 29 23.50 4.10 8.80
CA GLN A 29 23.46 2.98 9.73
C GLN A 29 24.72 2.09 9.58
N LYS A 30 25.26 1.64 10.71
CA LYS A 30 26.37 0.68 10.75
C LYS A 30 25.86 -0.75 10.58
N SER A 31 24.69 -1.04 11.13
CA SER A 31 23.99 -2.32 11.05
C SER A 31 22.48 -2.12 10.98
N VAL A 32 21.81 -3.06 10.35
CA VAL A 32 20.35 -3.17 10.35
C VAL A 32 20.01 -4.64 10.50
N SER A 33 18.94 -4.94 11.23
CA SER A 33 18.36 -6.28 11.30
C SER A 33 16.88 -6.24 10.93
N LEU A 34 16.41 -7.30 10.31
CA LEU A 34 14.98 -7.55 10.10
C LEU A 34 14.42 -8.21 11.36
N LEU A 35 13.41 -7.61 11.98
CA LEU A 35 12.66 -8.16 13.12
C LEU A 35 11.33 -8.71 12.61
N THR A 36 11.07 -9.99 12.83
CA THR A 36 9.80 -10.62 12.50
C THR A 36 8.79 -10.44 13.65
N ASP A 37 7.49 -10.51 13.37
CA ASP A 37 6.43 -10.50 14.38
C ASP A 37 6.53 -11.68 15.37
N LYS A 38 7.25 -12.75 14.98
CA LYS A 38 7.57 -13.93 15.83
C LYS A 38 8.79 -13.68 16.73
N GLY A 39 9.33 -12.46 16.74
CA GLY A 39 10.45 -12.05 17.59
C GLY A 39 11.83 -12.50 17.09
N LYS A 40 11.96 -13.07 15.88
CA LYS A 40 13.24 -13.44 15.31
C LYS A 40 13.93 -12.20 14.72
N SER A 41 15.17 -11.94 15.11
CA SER A 41 16.02 -10.90 14.54
C SER A 41 17.00 -11.52 13.52
N ILE A 42 17.02 -11.00 12.30
CA ILE A 42 17.84 -11.50 11.19
C ILE A 42 18.76 -10.38 10.73
N PRO A 43 20.08 -10.49 10.88
CA PRO A 43 21.03 -9.49 10.39
C PRO A 43 20.87 -9.29 8.87
N MET A 44 20.93 -8.03 8.44
CA MET A 44 20.94 -7.68 7.02
C MET A 44 22.36 -7.37 6.54
N ALA A 45 22.72 -7.85 5.38
CA ALA A 45 24.02 -7.57 4.78
C ALA A 45 24.05 -6.11 4.25
N LYS A 46 25.06 -5.34 4.68
CA LYS A 46 25.31 -4.00 4.10
C LYS A 46 25.99 -4.19 2.74
N THR A 47 25.39 -3.64 1.71
CA THR A 47 25.95 -3.55 0.36
C THR A 47 26.56 -2.18 0.12
N TYR A 48 27.06 -1.89 -1.08
CA TYR A 48 27.53 -0.56 -1.44
C TYR A 48 26.36 0.45 -1.48
N ASP A 49 26.67 1.73 -1.45
CA ASP A 49 25.71 2.85 -1.53
C ASP A 49 24.70 2.92 -0.38
N GLY A 50 24.97 2.30 0.77
CA GLY A 50 24.14 2.41 1.97
C GLY A 50 22.91 1.52 2.00
N TRP A 51 22.81 0.55 1.10
CA TRP A 51 21.73 -0.44 1.14
C TRP A 51 22.04 -1.56 2.12
N PHE A 52 20.96 -2.07 2.74
CA PHE A 52 20.94 -3.30 3.52
C PHE A 52 19.96 -4.28 2.88
N GLU A 53 20.37 -5.55 2.80
CA GLU A 53 19.55 -6.59 2.18
C GLU A 53 19.60 -7.90 2.96
N THR A 54 18.48 -8.61 3.01
CA THR A 54 18.42 -10.01 3.45
C THR A 54 17.38 -10.77 2.64
N LEU A 55 17.62 -12.05 2.42
CA LEU A 55 16.68 -13.02 1.87
C LEU A 55 16.33 -14.03 2.97
N THR A 56 15.05 -14.27 3.20
CA THR A 56 14.62 -15.21 4.24
C THR A 56 13.21 -15.76 3.97
N ASP A 57 12.99 -16.98 4.40
CA ASP A 57 11.70 -17.67 4.46
C ASP A 57 10.97 -17.51 5.82
N ALA A 58 11.62 -16.81 6.77
CA ALA A 58 11.10 -16.63 8.13
C ALA A 58 9.89 -15.68 8.21
N VAL A 59 9.59 -14.93 7.14
CA VAL A 59 8.43 -14.02 7.04
C VAL A 59 7.59 -14.49 5.86
N SER A 60 6.35 -14.85 6.13
CA SER A 60 5.37 -15.25 5.12
C SER A 60 4.46 -14.09 4.71
N VAL A 61 3.79 -14.21 3.56
CA VAL A 61 2.75 -13.25 3.16
C VAL A 61 1.70 -13.15 4.26
N GLY A 62 1.43 -11.91 4.70
CA GLY A 62 0.52 -11.61 5.81
C GLY A 62 1.22 -11.35 7.14
N ASP A 63 2.44 -11.87 7.35
CA ASP A 63 3.21 -11.66 8.58
C ASP A 63 3.70 -10.21 8.68
N GLY A 64 3.91 -9.76 9.92
CA GLY A 64 4.50 -8.46 10.25
C GLY A 64 6.03 -8.49 10.27
N TYR A 65 6.63 -7.36 9.95
CA TYR A 65 8.08 -7.15 10.06
C TYR A 65 8.42 -5.68 10.33
N GLN A 66 9.59 -5.45 10.91
CA GLN A 66 10.19 -4.12 11.11
C GLN A 66 11.69 -4.17 10.84
N TYR A 67 12.31 -3.03 10.64
CA TYR A 67 13.76 -2.90 10.64
C TYR A 67 14.24 -2.40 12.01
N VAL A 68 15.30 -3.01 12.54
CA VAL A 68 15.95 -2.57 13.77
C VAL A 68 17.25 -1.88 13.40
N LEU A 69 17.36 -0.61 13.76
CA LEU A 69 18.51 0.24 13.51
C LEU A 69 19.59 0.11 14.61
N ASN A 70 20.76 0.76 14.43
CA ASN A 70 21.93 0.65 15.32
C ASN A 70 21.64 0.73 16.84
N GLU A 71 20.70 1.59 17.23
CA GLU A 71 20.40 1.87 18.65
C GLU A 71 19.29 0.97 19.19
N GLY A 72 18.91 -0.06 18.46
CA GLY A 72 17.81 -0.95 18.82
C GLY A 72 16.43 -0.38 18.51
N LEU A 73 16.33 0.75 17.82
CA LEU A 73 15.06 1.33 17.41
C LEU A 73 14.43 0.48 16.30
N ALA A 74 13.25 -0.07 16.59
CA ALA A 74 12.44 -0.76 15.59
C ALA A 74 11.59 0.26 14.82
N VAL A 75 11.69 0.23 13.48
CA VAL A 75 10.97 1.14 12.59
C VAL A 75 10.23 0.36 11.51
N PRO A 76 9.08 0.88 11.01
CA PRO A 76 8.41 0.30 9.85
C PRO A 76 9.26 0.44 8.59
N ASP A 77 8.92 -0.32 7.57
CA ASP A 77 9.53 -0.19 6.25
C ASP A 77 8.99 1.07 5.55
N PRO A 78 9.84 2.04 5.18
CA PRO A 78 9.40 3.22 4.43
C PRO A 78 8.83 2.88 3.03
N ALA A 79 9.15 1.69 2.51
CA ALA A 79 8.60 1.16 1.27
C ALA A 79 7.45 0.15 1.48
N ALA A 80 6.89 0.07 2.69
CA ALA A 80 5.80 -0.84 3.01
C ALA A 80 4.60 -0.64 2.08
N ARG A 81 4.02 -1.73 1.59
CA ARG A 81 2.77 -1.74 0.81
C ARG A 81 1.54 -1.98 1.66
N ALA A 82 1.73 -2.38 2.91
CA ALA A 82 0.67 -2.52 3.91
C ALA A 82 1.25 -2.38 5.31
N GLN A 83 0.42 -1.92 6.24
CA GLN A 83 0.79 -1.70 7.63
C GLN A 83 -0.10 -2.54 8.54
N ILE A 84 0.39 -2.86 9.73
CA ILE A 84 -0.38 -3.49 10.82
C ILE A 84 -0.55 -2.44 11.92
N GLY A 85 -1.80 -1.98 12.10
CA GLY A 85 -2.08 -0.93 13.08
C GLY A 85 -1.62 0.45 12.64
N ASP A 86 -0.94 1.18 13.54
CA ASP A 86 -0.52 2.56 13.32
C ASP A 86 0.83 2.66 12.58
N VAL A 87 1.25 3.87 12.24
CA VAL A 87 2.50 4.20 11.51
C VAL A 87 3.77 3.71 12.20
N HIS A 88 3.75 3.51 13.51
CA HIS A 88 4.88 2.98 14.28
C HIS A 88 4.85 1.44 14.41
N GLY A 89 3.77 0.81 13.98
CA GLY A 89 3.60 -0.63 14.02
C GLY A 89 4.42 -1.37 12.96
N PRO A 90 4.32 -2.72 12.93
CA PRO A 90 4.96 -3.50 11.91
C PRO A 90 4.38 -3.24 10.51
N SER A 91 5.24 -3.26 9.52
CA SER A 91 4.82 -3.38 8.12
C SER A 91 4.38 -4.81 7.84
N ARG A 92 3.44 -5.00 6.92
CA ARG A 92 2.93 -6.33 6.55
C ARG A 92 3.49 -6.74 5.19
N LEU A 93 4.05 -7.96 5.13
CA LEU A 93 4.48 -8.53 3.87
C LEU A 93 3.25 -8.87 3.01
N VAL A 94 3.18 -8.31 1.82
CA VAL A 94 2.10 -8.57 0.86
C VAL A 94 2.66 -9.07 -0.47
N ASP A 95 1.94 -9.98 -1.11
CA ASP A 95 2.22 -10.36 -2.49
C ASP A 95 1.36 -9.48 -3.42
N PRO A 96 1.96 -8.56 -4.18
CA PRO A 96 1.21 -7.70 -5.10
C PRO A 96 0.57 -8.46 -6.25
N LYS A 97 1.00 -9.72 -6.50
CA LYS A 97 0.49 -10.58 -7.57
C LYS A 97 -0.69 -11.45 -7.15
N SER A 98 -1.00 -11.52 -5.85
CA SER A 98 -2.04 -12.42 -5.32
C SER A 98 -3.47 -11.95 -5.61
N TYR A 99 -3.69 -10.66 -5.90
CA TYR A 99 -5.02 -10.14 -6.17
C TYR A 99 -5.52 -10.54 -7.56
N ALA A 100 -6.66 -11.22 -7.60
CA ALA A 100 -7.32 -11.62 -8.86
C ALA A 100 -8.22 -10.50 -9.37
N TRP A 101 -7.69 -9.67 -10.27
CA TRP A 101 -8.46 -8.60 -10.90
C TRP A 101 -9.63 -9.14 -11.72
N ARG A 102 -10.83 -8.63 -11.50
CA ARG A 102 -12.05 -9.01 -12.22
C ARG A 102 -12.17 -8.31 -13.57
N THR A 103 -11.53 -7.14 -13.68
CA THR A 103 -11.52 -6.31 -14.90
C THR A 103 -10.13 -6.21 -15.55
N PRO A 104 -9.46 -7.36 -15.88
CA PRO A 104 -8.06 -7.36 -16.34
C PRO A 104 -7.86 -6.69 -17.70
N ASN A 105 -8.93 -6.42 -18.43
CA ASN A 105 -8.91 -5.79 -19.75
C ASN A 105 -9.29 -4.31 -19.73
N TRP A 106 -9.48 -3.73 -18.54
CA TRP A 106 -9.77 -2.30 -18.40
C TRP A 106 -8.67 -1.45 -19.04
N LYS A 107 -9.07 -0.48 -19.86
CA LYS A 107 -8.16 0.41 -20.60
C LYS A 107 -8.37 1.89 -20.31
N GLY A 108 -9.25 2.20 -19.36
CA GLY A 108 -9.69 3.56 -19.08
C GLY A 108 -10.80 4.03 -20.03
N ARG A 109 -11.16 5.30 -19.87
CA ARG A 109 -12.09 6.04 -20.75
C ARG A 109 -11.34 7.18 -21.43
N PRO A 110 -11.83 7.69 -22.58
CA PRO A 110 -11.32 8.92 -23.16
C PRO A 110 -11.44 10.08 -22.16
N TRP A 111 -10.39 10.85 -21.99
CA TRP A 111 -10.35 11.92 -20.97
C TRP A 111 -11.46 12.97 -21.14
N HIS A 112 -11.89 13.26 -22.36
CA HIS A 112 -12.98 14.21 -22.61
C HIS A 112 -14.37 13.75 -22.13
N GLU A 113 -14.49 12.48 -21.72
CA GLU A 113 -15.71 11.95 -21.09
C GLU A 113 -15.68 12.04 -19.56
N ALA A 114 -14.57 12.53 -18.99
CA ALA A 114 -14.40 12.56 -17.54
C ALA A 114 -15.36 13.55 -16.88
N ILE A 115 -16.25 13.03 -16.03
CA ILE A 115 -17.02 13.77 -15.02
C ILE A 115 -16.46 13.31 -13.69
N LEU A 116 -15.60 14.15 -13.10
CA LEU A 116 -14.81 13.84 -11.93
C LEU A 116 -15.57 14.15 -10.64
N TYR A 117 -15.60 13.19 -9.73
CA TYR A 117 -16.11 13.35 -8.38
C TYR A 117 -14.98 13.10 -7.38
N GLU A 118 -14.51 14.17 -6.73
CA GLU A 118 -13.52 14.09 -5.67
C GLU A 118 -14.19 13.66 -4.35
N LEU A 119 -13.56 12.75 -3.62
CA LEU A 119 -14.08 12.28 -2.34
C LEU A 119 -12.98 11.91 -1.35
N HIS A 120 -13.29 12.08 -0.06
CA HIS A 120 -12.46 11.66 1.05
C HIS A 120 -12.95 10.33 1.62
N THR A 121 -12.11 9.29 1.59
CA THR A 121 -12.51 7.92 1.99
C THR A 121 -13.10 7.88 3.40
N GLY A 122 -12.46 8.55 4.36
CA GLY A 122 -12.85 8.52 5.77
C GLY A 122 -14.15 9.28 6.10
N THR A 123 -14.66 10.14 5.19
CA THR A 123 -15.86 10.95 5.44
C THR A 123 -16.99 10.71 4.44
N TYR A 124 -16.74 9.96 3.38
CA TYR A 124 -17.74 9.64 2.36
C TYR A 124 -18.94 8.86 2.93
N SER A 125 -18.68 7.99 3.89
CA SER A 125 -19.69 7.18 4.57
C SER A 125 -19.48 7.14 6.07
N VAL A 126 -20.45 6.61 6.81
CA VAL A 126 -20.33 6.40 8.26
C VAL A 126 -19.20 5.43 8.60
N GLU A 127 -19.00 4.40 7.78
CA GLU A 127 -17.93 3.42 7.97
C GLU A 127 -16.54 3.96 7.61
N GLY A 128 -16.45 4.96 6.72
CA GLY A 128 -15.20 5.57 6.29
C GLY A 128 -14.23 4.62 5.60
N THR A 129 -14.73 3.72 4.74
CA THR A 129 -13.90 2.66 4.13
C THR A 129 -14.05 2.59 2.62
N PHE A 130 -13.04 2.04 1.92
CA PHE A 130 -13.10 1.74 0.49
C PHE A 130 -14.28 0.84 0.12
N ASN A 131 -14.62 -0.13 0.98
CA ASN A 131 -15.75 -1.01 0.74
C ASN A 131 -17.10 -0.26 0.80
N ALA A 132 -17.22 0.75 1.63
CA ALA A 132 -18.43 1.55 1.72
C ALA A 132 -18.63 2.40 0.45
N ILE A 133 -17.54 2.99 -0.09
CA ILE A 133 -17.58 3.67 -1.38
C ILE A 133 -18.02 2.69 -2.48
N ALA A 134 -17.40 1.50 -2.52
CA ALA A 134 -17.69 0.49 -3.53
C ALA A 134 -19.17 0.06 -3.57
N ARG A 135 -19.87 0.07 -2.41
CA ARG A 135 -21.31 -0.24 -2.34
C ARG A 135 -22.21 0.87 -2.89
N ASP A 136 -21.72 2.10 -2.97
CA ASP A 136 -22.50 3.28 -3.36
C ASP A 136 -22.22 3.76 -4.80
N LEU A 137 -21.38 3.04 -5.55
CA LEU A 137 -20.96 3.44 -6.89
C LEU A 137 -22.12 3.56 -7.88
N ASP A 138 -23.18 2.75 -7.75
CA ASP A 138 -24.33 2.82 -8.65
C ASP A 138 -25.02 4.19 -8.55
N ARG A 139 -25.10 4.79 -7.36
CA ARG A 139 -25.60 6.16 -7.19
C ARG A 139 -24.74 7.19 -7.91
N LEU A 140 -23.41 7.02 -7.93
CA LEU A 140 -22.51 7.92 -8.67
C LEU A 140 -22.70 7.77 -10.18
N VAL A 141 -22.91 6.53 -10.67
CA VAL A 141 -23.23 6.28 -12.08
C VAL A 141 -24.54 6.95 -12.47
N ASP A 142 -25.58 6.86 -11.64
CA ASP A 142 -26.90 7.42 -11.91
C ASP A 142 -26.89 8.95 -12.06
N VAL A 143 -25.96 9.63 -11.40
CA VAL A 143 -25.75 11.09 -11.54
C VAL A 143 -24.73 11.46 -12.62
N GLY A 144 -24.19 10.48 -13.34
CA GLY A 144 -23.32 10.67 -14.49
C GLY A 144 -21.82 10.76 -14.18
N VAL A 145 -21.37 10.37 -12.98
CA VAL A 145 -19.95 10.32 -12.63
C VAL A 145 -19.24 9.24 -13.45
N THR A 146 -18.13 9.57 -14.09
CA THR A 146 -17.29 8.66 -14.88
C THR A 146 -15.87 8.51 -14.36
N ALA A 147 -15.52 9.32 -13.37
CA ALA A 147 -14.23 9.25 -12.67
C ALA A 147 -14.42 9.62 -11.20
N ILE A 148 -13.74 8.91 -10.31
CA ILE A 148 -13.57 9.34 -8.92
C ILE A 148 -12.11 9.72 -8.66
N GLU A 149 -11.90 10.75 -7.84
CA GLU A 149 -10.61 11.10 -7.30
C GLU A 149 -10.63 10.89 -5.80
N LEU A 150 -9.74 10.02 -5.33
CA LEU A 150 -9.57 9.76 -3.92
C LEU A 150 -8.59 10.77 -3.34
N LEU A 151 -8.99 11.56 -2.34
CA LEU A 151 -8.06 12.29 -1.48
C LEU A 151 -6.99 11.34 -0.96
N PRO A 152 -5.78 11.82 -0.57
CA PRO A 152 -4.64 10.96 -0.31
C PRO A 152 -4.96 9.82 0.66
N VAL A 153 -4.53 8.61 0.31
CA VAL A 153 -4.87 7.36 1.02
C VAL A 153 -3.67 6.73 1.71
N ALA A 154 -2.48 7.36 1.66
CA ALA A 154 -1.28 6.85 2.31
C ALA A 154 -1.46 6.72 3.83
N GLN A 155 -0.78 5.73 4.44
CA GLN A 155 -0.84 5.49 5.88
C GLN A 155 -0.35 6.73 6.65
N PHE A 156 -1.20 7.26 7.53
CA PHE A 156 -0.92 8.37 8.45
C PHE A 156 -1.13 7.94 9.90
N GLY A 157 -0.73 8.78 10.88
CA GLY A 157 -0.90 8.51 12.31
C GLY A 157 -2.36 8.57 12.77
N GLY A 158 -2.79 7.59 13.56
CA GLY A 158 -4.16 7.50 14.05
C GLY A 158 -5.15 7.00 13.00
N ASN A 159 -6.46 7.24 13.25
CA ASN A 159 -7.56 6.70 12.43
C ASN A 159 -8.35 7.77 11.67
N ARG A 160 -8.03 9.04 11.86
CA ARG A 160 -8.70 10.18 11.24
C ARG A 160 -7.68 11.21 10.79
N GLY A 161 -7.78 11.62 9.57
CA GLY A 161 -6.92 12.62 8.95
C GLY A 161 -7.48 13.00 7.59
N TRP A 162 -7.00 14.09 7.02
CA TRP A 162 -7.37 14.52 5.68
C TRP A 162 -6.65 13.74 4.58
N GLY A 163 -5.62 12.96 4.97
CA GLY A 163 -4.78 12.19 4.06
C GLY A 163 -3.45 12.89 3.70
N TYR A 164 -3.29 14.16 4.03
CA TYR A 164 -2.10 14.96 3.67
C TYR A 164 -0.92 14.78 4.65
N ASP A 165 -1.09 14.00 5.71
CA ASP A 165 -0.04 13.65 6.69
C ASP A 165 0.48 12.22 6.47
N GLY A 166 0.52 11.77 5.22
CA GLY A 166 0.92 10.41 4.85
C GLY A 166 2.41 10.15 5.14
N VAL A 167 2.70 9.14 5.95
CA VAL A 167 4.06 8.76 6.37
C VAL A 167 4.60 7.59 5.56
N LEU A 168 3.75 6.61 5.24
CA LEU A 168 4.12 5.43 4.45
C LEU A 168 3.42 5.50 3.09
N LEU A 169 4.09 6.11 2.13
CA LEU A 169 3.51 6.53 0.86
C LEU A 169 2.98 5.40 -0.03
N TYR A 170 3.50 4.18 0.15
CA TYR A 170 3.10 3.01 -0.66
C TYR A 170 2.06 2.13 0.02
N ALA A 171 1.68 2.43 1.28
CA ALA A 171 0.73 1.66 2.05
C ALA A 171 -0.62 2.41 2.14
N PRO A 172 -1.69 1.92 1.49
CA PRO A 172 -3.03 2.44 1.73
C PRO A 172 -3.42 2.30 3.21
N HIS A 173 -4.05 3.33 3.76
CA HIS A 173 -4.36 3.42 5.18
C HIS A 173 -5.20 2.24 5.68
N VAL A 174 -4.77 1.66 6.79
CA VAL A 174 -5.40 0.46 7.37
C VAL A 174 -6.86 0.69 7.75
N ALA A 175 -7.21 1.86 8.31
CA ALA A 175 -8.59 2.19 8.67
C ALA A 175 -9.52 2.32 7.45
N TYR A 176 -8.99 2.60 6.27
CA TYR A 176 -9.76 2.65 5.03
C TYR A 176 -9.96 1.26 4.41
N GLY A 177 -9.24 0.24 4.88
CA GLY A 177 -9.31 -1.14 4.39
C GLY A 177 -8.04 -1.67 3.73
N GLY A 178 -6.94 -0.88 3.80
CA GLY A 178 -5.63 -1.29 3.29
C GLY A 178 -5.58 -1.57 1.78
N PRO A 179 -4.52 -2.23 1.31
CA PRO A 179 -4.32 -2.43 -0.13
C PRO A 179 -5.40 -3.30 -0.78
N GLU A 180 -5.91 -4.32 -0.09
CA GLU A 180 -6.96 -5.18 -0.62
C GLU A 180 -8.29 -4.46 -0.73
N GLY A 181 -8.60 -3.55 0.22
CA GLY A 181 -9.78 -2.69 0.16
C GLY A 181 -9.74 -1.73 -1.03
N LEU A 182 -8.58 -1.09 -1.25
CA LEU A 182 -8.37 -0.20 -2.38
C LEU A 182 -8.49 -0.93 -3.72
N LYS A 183 -7.88 -2.12 -3.85
CA LYS A 183 -7.98 -2.94 -5.07
C LYS A 183 -9.42 -3.34 -5.37
N ARG A 184 -10.20 -3.73 -4.35
CA ARG A 184 -11.63 -4.06 -4.52
C ARG A 184 -12.44 -2.85 -4.97
N LEU A 185 -12.17 -1.65 -4.43
CA LEU A 185 -12.81 -0.42 -4.89
C LEU A 185 -12.48 -0.14 -6.35
N ILE A 186 -11.20 -0.23 -6.74
CA ILE A 186 -10.76 -0.01 -8.13
C ILE A 186 -11.46 -0.99 -9.07
N ASP A 187 -11.51 -2.27 -8.72
CA ASP A 187 -12.22 -3.29 -9.53
C ASP A 187 -13.71 -2.97 -9.68
N ALA A 188 -14.37 -2.59 -8.58
CA ALA A 188 -15.79 -2.22 -8.60
C ALA A 188 -16.07 -0.96 -9.45
N CYS A 189 -15.13 0.00 -9.45
CA CYS A 189 -15.18 1.17 -10.33
C CYS A 189 -15.05 0.77 -11.80
N HIS A 190 -14.04 -0.03 -12.11
CA HIS A 190 -13.79 -0.47 -13.48
C HIS A 190 -14.93 -1.32 -14.06
N GLU A 191 -15.60 -2.15 -13.23
CA GLU A 191 -16.82 -2.88 -13.63
C GLU A 191 -17.97 -1.95 -14.06
N ARG A 192 -17.95 -0.70 -13.57
CA ARG A 192 -18.94 0.35 -13.88
C ARG A 192 -18.41 1.39 -14.86
N GLU A 193 -17.28 1.10 -15.48
CA GLU A 193 -16.59 2.02 -16.38
C GLU A 193 -16.23 3.37 -15.74
N ILE A 194 -15.99 3.40 -14.42
CA ILE A 194 -15.51 4.56 -13.66
C ILE A 194 -13.99 4.50 -13.59
N MET A 195 -13.32 5.59 -13.98
CA MET A 195 -11.88 5.78 -13.76
C MET A 195 -11.60 6.08 -12.28
N VAL A 196 -10.42 5.70 -11.79
CA VAL A 196 -9.97 6.02 -10.44
C VAL A 196 -8.68 6.82 -10.52
N LEU A 197 -8.71 8.03 -9.95
CA LEU A 197 -7.56 8.89 -9.74
C LEU A 197 -7.23 8.92 -8.25
N MET A 198 -5.96 9.14 -7.93
CA MET A 198 -5.51 9.32 -6.55
C MET A 198 -4.79 10.66 -6.45
N ASP A 199 -5.22 11.49 -5.50
CA ASP A 199 -4.43 12.64 -5.08
C ASP A 199 -3.21 12.15 -4.29
N VAL A 200 -2.04 12.71 -4.58
CA VAL A 200 -0.77 12.30 -4.00
C VAL A 200 0.05 13.50 -3.54
N VAL A 201 0.64 13.39 -2.35
CA VAL A 201 1.52 14.39 -1.76
C VAL A 201 2.89 13.74 -1.54
N TYR A 202 3.88 14.14 -2.34
CA TYR A 202 5.25 13.61 -2.30
C TYR A 202 6.28 14.63 -1.81
N ASN A 203 5.84 15.80 -1.38
CA ASN A 203 6.67 16.93 -0.98
C ASN A 203 6.63 17.21 0.54
N LEU A 204 6.35 16.19 1.34
CA LEU A 204 6.34 16.26 2.80
C LEU A 204 7.73 16.06 3.39
#